data_dcc431d875347d59ce0c408d396af37a
#
_entry.id   dcc431d875347d59ce0c408d396af37a
#
_cell.length_a   1.000
_cell.length_b   1.000
_cell.length_c   1.000
_cell.angle_alpha   90.00
_cell.angle_beta   90.00
_cell.angle_gamma   90.00
#
_symmetry.space_group_name_H-M   'P 1'
#
loop_
_entity.id
_entity.type
_entity.pdbx_description
1 polymer ?
#
loop_
_entity_poly.entity_id
_entity_poly.type
_entity_poly.pdbx_seq_one_letter_code
_entity_poly.pdbx_strand_id
1 'polypeptide(L)'
;MDKECHIYVFLLTFLKLYVLVMDMRDIFQSVKAASRKLAIVADATRNAVLETLADKIEAKGDVLLDANSRDLARMDRKSALYDRLQLNKGRLMDIARSIREVASLPSPLGRILMERTLANGLVLRKVSVPFGVIGVVYEARPNVTFDVFSLCLKSGNACVLKGGSDAEESNKAAMSLIHEALKENGVDATVAEMLPSTHEATSMMLNAVGFVDVCIPRGGRKLIDFVRETAQVPVIETGAGVVSTYFDSKGDVEKGRRIVENAKTRRVSVCNALDCLIVDSNRLADVPSLCSPLAGHNVRIYADDKAFAILENNYPTELLCHATVDSYGTEFMDYAMALKIVDGVDEAIEHIAEYGSCHSESIVTEDKDTARYFQQRVDAACVYWNAPTSFTDGGQFGLGAEIGISTQKLGPRGPMGLEEMTTYKWLVDGNGQVRP
;
A
#
# COMPACT_ATOMS: atom_id res chain seq x y z
N MET A 1 2.75 35.00 37.51
CA MET A 1 1.93 33.85 37.04
C MET A 1 2.33 32.65 37.89
N ASP A 2 1.40 32.21 38.75
CA ASP A 2 1.66 31.46 39.97
C ASP A 2 2.13 30.02 39.74
N LYS A 3 3.07 29.52 40.55
CA LYS A 3 3.55 28.13 40.57
C LYS A 3 2.36 27.15 40.73
N GLU A 4 1.30 27.51 41.42
CA GLU A 4 0.08 26.73 41.57
C GLU A 4 -0.69 26.56 40.25
N CYS A 5 -0.73 27.55 39.38
CA CYS A 5 -1.36 27.44 38.05
C CYS A 5 -0.61 26.45 37.15
N HIS A 6 0.71 26.41 37.22
CA HIS A 6 1.52 25.45 36.44
C HIS A 6 1.34 24.00 36.94
N ILE A 7 1.22 23.80 38.25
CA ILE A 7 0.96 22.47 38.83
C ILE A 7 -0.44 22.00 38.44
N TYR A 8 -1.43 22.89 38.44
CA TYR A 8 -2.81 22.54 38.09
C TYR A 8 -2.96 22.17 36.60
N VAL A 9 -2.31 22.91 35.70
CA VAL A 9 -2.26 22.63 34.28
C VAL A 9 -1.54 21.31 34.02
N PHE A 10 -0.43 21.05 34.70
CA PHE A 10 0.32 19.79 34.60
C PHE A 10 -0.51 18.59 35.07
N LEU A 11 -1.19 18.70 36.23
CA LEU A 11 -2.07 17.65 36.75
C LEU A 11 -3.26 17.36 35.83
N LEU A 12 -3.90 18.39 35.28
CA LEU A 12 -5.00 18.24 34.31
C LEU A 12 -4.55 17.57 33.01
N THR A 13 -3.37 17.95 32.52
CA THR A 13 -2.79 17.36 31.31
C THR A 13 -2.42 15.89 31.56
N PHE A 14 -1.83 15.60 32.71
CA PHE A 14 -1.49 14.23 33.13
C PHE A 14 -2.75 13.36 33.30
N LEU A 15 -3.82 13.88 33.91
CA LEU A 15 -5.07 13.18 34.08
C LEU A 15 -5.76 12.89 32.75
N LYS A 16 -5.78 13.86 31.82
CA LYS A 16 -6.32 13.67 30.46
C LYS A 16 -5.55 12.60 29.69
N LEU A 17 -4.21 12.63 29.78
CA LEU A 17 -3.34 11.63 29.14
C LEU A 17 -3.58 10.25 29.75
N TYR A 18 -3.71 10.15 31.07
CA TYR A 18 -3.97 8.90 31.78
C TYR A 18 -5.32 8.29 31.36
N VAL A 19 -6.40 9.11 31.31
CA VAL A 19 -7.72 8.66 30.84
C VAL A 19 -7.65 8.19 29.39
N LEU A 20 -7.01 8.95 28.51
CA LEU A 20 -6.82 8.57 27.10
C LEU A 20 -6.06 7.24 26.95
N VAL A 21 -5.04 7.02 27.77
CA VAL A 21 -4.26 5.77 27.77
C VAL A 21 -5.11 4.58 28.22
N MET A 22 -5.94 4.74 29.25
CA MET A 22 -6.83 3.69 29.72
C MET A 22 -7.89 3.35 28.70
N ASP A 23 -8.57 4.36 28.13
CA ASP A 23 -9.59 4.17 27.08
C ASP A 23 -9.04 3.43 25.86
N MET A 24 -7.83 3.78 25.40
CA MET A 24 -7.23 3.12 24.24
C MET A 24 -6.80 1.68 24.54
N ARG A 25 -6.34 1.40 25.75
CA ARG A 25 -6.03 0.03 26.17
C ARG A 25 -7.26 -0.86 26.16
N ASP A 26 -8.39 -0.35 26.60
CA ASP A 26 -9.67 -1.06 26.59
C ASP A 26 -10.14 -1.32 25.15
N ILE A 27 -9.92 -0.37 24.23
CA ILE A 27 -10.14 -0.57 22.78
C ILE A 27 -9.28 -1.74 22.28
N PHE A 28 -7.97 -1.73 22.52
CA PHE A 28 -7.09 -2.81 22.05
C PHE A 28 -7.48 -4.18 22.62
N GLN A 29 -7.88 -4.25 23.90
CA GLN A 29 -8.34 -5.49 24.53
C GLN A 29 -9.62 -6.01 23.89
N SER A 30 -10.61 -5.13 23.67
CA SER A 30 -11.88 -5.51 23.07
C SER A 30 -11.72 -5.95 21.61
N VAL A 31 -10.94 -5.23 20.81
CA VAL A 31 -10.62 -5.64 19.42
C VAL A 31 -9.92 -6.99 19.40
N LYS A 32 -8.92 -7.21 20.30
CA LYS A 32 -8.20 -8.50 20.37
C LYS A 32 -9.13 -9.65 20.77
N ALA A 33 -10.07 -9.43 21.67
CA ALA A 33 -11.07 -10.42 22.04
C ALA A 33 -12.04 -10.71 20.89
N ALA A 34 -12.51 -9.67 20.18
CA ALA A 34 -13.40 -9.79 19.03
C ALA A 34 -12.72 -10.49 17.83
N SER A 35 -11.41 -10.25 17.59
CA SER A 35 -10.67 -10.88 16.49
C SER A 35 -10.68 -12.41 16.57
N ARG A 36 -10.63 -12.97 17.79
CA ARG A 36 -10.67 -14.42 18.00
C ARG A 36 -12.01 -15.03 17.58
N LYS A 37 -13.11 -14.29 17.78
CA LYS A 37 -14.45 -14.70 17.34
C LYS A 37 -14.61 -14.53 15.83
N LEU A 38 -14.08 -13.43 15.26
CA LEU A 38 -14.14 -13.15 13.83
C LEU A 38 -13.44 -14.22 13.00
N ALA A 39 -12.32 -14.78 13.50
CA ALA A 39 -11.55 -15.81 12.82
C ALA A 39 -12.34 -17.07 12.45
N ILE A 40 -13.46 -17.33 13.12
CA ILE A 40 -14.35 -18.47 12.88
C ILE A 40 -15.72 -18.09 12.29
N VAL A 41 -15.95 -16.81 12.01
CA VAL A 41 -17.17 -16.34 11.33
C VAL A 41 -17.17 -16.88 9.89
N ALA A 42 -18.31 -17.43 9.47
CA ALA A 42 -18.47 -17.97 8.13
C ALA A 42 -18.23 -16.92 7.03
N ASP A 43 -17.68 -17.34 5.90
CA ASP A 43 -17.42 -16.42 4.77
C ASP A 43 -18.71 -15.77 4.27
N ALA A 44 -19.82 -16.51 4.21
CA ALA A 44 -21.12 -15.97 3.83
C ALA A 44 -21.58 -14.80 4.74
N THR A 45 -21.32 -14.88 6.06
CA THR A 45 -21.62 -13.78 6.98
C THR A 45 -20.74 -12.56 6.76
N ARG A 46 -19.42 -12.78 6.52
CA ARG A 46 -18.50 -11.69 6.17
C ARG A 46 -18.92 -10.99 4.88
N ASN A 47 -19.33 -11.78 3.86
CA ASN A 47 -19.84 -11.24 2.61
C ASN A 47 -21.13 -10.43 2.82
N ALA A 48 -22.06 -10.94 3.63
CA ALA A 48 -23.30 -10.20 3.95
C ALA A 48 -23.03 -8.85 4.62
N VAL A 49 -22.04 -8.76 5.52
CA VAL A 49 -21.61 -7.47 6.09
C VAL A 49 -21.10 -6.52 5.00
N LEU A 50 -20.28 -7.00 4.07
CA LEU A 50 -19.72 -6.17 2.98
C LEU A 50 -20.83 -5.70 2.03
N GLU A 51 -21.75 -6.56 1.64
CA GLU A 51 -22.91 -6.16 0.81
C GLU A 51 -23.77 -5.12 1.52
N THR A 52 -24.10 -5.35 2.79
CA THR A 52 -24.85 -4.38 3.62
C THR A 52 -24.13 -3.04 3.72
N LEU A 53 -22.80 -3.04 3.85
CA LEU A 53 -22.00 -1.81 3.89
C LEU A 53 -22.06 -1.07 2.55
N ALA A 54 -21.94 -1.77 1.43
CA ALA A 54 -22.03 -1.19 0.09
C ALA A 54 -23.42 -0.53 -0.11
N ASP A 55 -24.50 -1.24 0.26
CA ASP A 55 -25.88 -0.71 0.19
C ASP A 55 -26.05 0.55 1.06
N LYS A 56 -25.45 0.57 2.25
CA LYS A 56 -25.50 1.75 3.14
C LYS A 56 -24.73 2.94 2.57
N ILE A 57 -23.59 2.73 1.93
CA ILE A 57 -22.83 3.80 1.27
C ILE A 57 -23.67 4.42 0.15
N GLU A 58 -24.37 3.62 -0.64
CA GLU A 58 -25.25 4.09 -1.71
C GLU A 58 -26.47 4.84 -1.14
N ALA A 59 -27.10 4.28 -0.11
CA ALA A 59 -28.32 4.85 0.48
C ALA A 59 -28.06 6.09 1.34
N LYS A 60 -26.93 6.14 2.06
CA LYS A 60 -26.58 7.22 3.01
C LYS A 60 -25.41 8.06 2.52
N GLY A 61 -25.12 8.08 1.22
CA GLY A 61 -24.01 8.82 0.64
C GLY A 61 -23.98 10.31 1.01
N ASP A 62 -25.14 10.93 1.17
CA ASP A 62 -25.23 12.35 1.53
C ASP A 62 -24.66 12.62 2.95
N VAL A 63 -24.74 11.68 3.89
CA VAL A 63 -24.12 11.80 5.23
C VAL A 63 -22.61 11.81 5.12
N LEU A 64 -22.04 10.95 4.25
CA LEU A 64 -20.60 10.92 3.98
C LEU A 64 -20.12 12.19 3.29
N LEU A 65 -20.88 12.70 2.31
CA LEU A 65 -20.54 13.93 1.60
C LEU A 65 -20.62 15.16 2.50
N ASP A 66 -21.60 15.22 3.41
CA ASP A 66 -21.70 16.30 4.39
C ASP A 66 -20.52 16.29 5.38
N ALA A 67 -20.15 15.11 5.91
CA ALA A 67 -18.96 14.96 6.74
C ALA A 67 -17.69 15.36 5.99
N ASN A 68 -17.55 14.93 4.74
CA ASN A 68 -16.41 15.28 3.90
C ASN A 68 -16.33 16.78 3.58
N SER A 69 -17.47 17.44 3.41
CA SER A 69 -17.52 18.88 3.21
C SER A 69 -16.97 19.67 4.40
N ARG A 70 -17.19 19.18 5.64
CA ARG A 70 -16.63 19.77 6.86
C ARG A 70 -15.10 19.60 6.92
N ASP A 71 -14.59 18.44 6.48
CA ASP A 71 -13.14 18.22 6.39
C ASP A 71 -12.50 19.13 5.32
N LEU A 72 -13.09 19.18 4.12
CA LEU A 72 -12.62 20.04 3.02
C LEU A 72 -12.61 21.54 3.37
N ALA A 73 -13.58 21.98 4.20
CA ALA A 73 -13.64 23.38 4.63
C ALA A 73 -12.43 23.79 5.50
N ARG A 74 -11.75 22.85 6.12
CA ARG A 74 -10.55 23.08 6.95
C ARG A 74 -9.24 22.96 6.17
N MET A 75 -9.27 22.49 4.92
CA MET A 75 -8.08 22.26 4.11
C MET A 75 -7.87 23.36 3.07
N ASP A 76 -6.62 23.76 2.85
CA ASP A 76 -6.27 24.67 1.74
C ASP A 76 -6.54 23.97 0.39
N ARG A 77 -7.33 24.61 -0.47
CA ARG A 77 -7.66 24.11 -1.82
C ARG A 77 -6.45 23.93 -2.74
N LYS A 78 -5.33 24.62 -2.43
CA LYS A 78 -4.08 24.48 -3.17
C LYS A 78 -3.23 23.29 -2.69
N SER A 79 -3.62 22.64 -1.60
CA SER A 79 -2.92 21.47 -1.09
C SER A 79 -3.03 20.32 -2.07
N ALA A 80 -1.91 19.65 -2.36
CA ALA A 80 -1.88 18.40 -3.14
C ALA A 80 -2.73 17.27 -2.51
N LEU A 81 -3.05 17.38 -1.21
CA LEU A 81 -3.89 16.44 -0.48
C LEU A 81 -5.38 16.70 -0.67
N TYR A 82 -5.78 17.88 -1.20
CA TYR A 82 -7.20 18.26 -1.34
C TYR A 82 -7.96 17.29 -2.24
N ASP A 83 -7.41 16.94 -3.42
CA ASP A 83 -8.04 15.95 -4.32
C ASP A 83 -8.12 14.55 -3.70
N ARG A 84 -7.12 14.17 -2.89
CA ARG A 84 -7.09 12.88 -2.19
C ARG A 84 -8.17 12.79 -1.10
N LEU A 85 -8.47 13.92 -0.44
CA LEU A 85 -9.49 14.02 0.60
C LEU A 85 -10.91 14.04 0.03
N GLN A 86 -11.09 14.60 -1.17
CA GLN A 86 -12.40 14.87 -1.73
C GLN A 86 -13.20 13.59 -2.04
N LEU A 87 -14.41 13.52 -1.50
CA LEU A 87 -15.44 12.55 -1.92
C LEU A 87 -16.48 13.24 -2.82
N ASN A 88 -17.07 12.47 -3.72
CA ASN A 88 -18.22 12.84 -4.52
C ASN A 88 -19.07 11.59 -4.79
N LYS A 89 -20.27 11.76 -5.36
CA LYS A 89 -21.18 10.63 -5.63
C LYS A 89 -20.52 9.52 -6.46
N GLY A 90 -19.74 9.88 -7.47
CA GLY A 90 -19.01 8.91 -8.31
C GLY A 90 -18.01 8.10 -7.49
N ARG A 91 -17.18 8.76 -6.69
CA ARG A 91 -16.21 8.08 -5.80
C ARG A 91 -16.90 7.19 -4.76
N LEU A 92 -18.05 7.58 -4.21
CA LEU A 92 -18.82 6.72 -3.31
C LEU A 92 -19.35 5.47 -4.00
N MET A 93 -19.85 5.59 -5.22
CA MET A 93 -20.27 4.44 -6.03
C MET A 93 -19.10 3.51 -6.37
N ASP A 94 -17.93 4.07 -6.65
CA ASP A 94 -16.70 3.29 -6.88
C ASP A 94 -16.29 2.53 -5.62
N ILE A 95 -16.37 3.15 -4.42
CA ILE A 95 -16.12 2.50 -3.14
C ILE A 95 -17.10 1.34 -2.92
N ALA A 96 -18.41 1.57 -3.08
CA ALA A 96 -19.42 0.53 -2.93
C ALA A 96 -19.18 -0.65 -3.88
N ARG A 97 -18.82 -0.38 -5.13
CA ARG A 97 -18.46 -1.41 -6.12
C ARG A 97 -17.23 -2.20 -5.69
N SER A 98 -16.15 -1.53 -5.25
CA SER A 98 -14.93 -2.18 -4.76
C SER A 98 -15.21 -3.10 -3.57
N ILE A 99 -16.09 -2.68 -2.63
CA ILE A 99 -16.50 -3.51 -1.50
C ILE A 99 -17.21 -4.79 -1.98
N ARG A 100 -18.12 -4.69 -2.96
CA ARG A 100 -18.80 -5.86 -3.55
C ARG A 100 -17.81 -6.77 -4.31
N GLU A 101 -16.84 -6.19 -5.01
CA GLU A 101 -15.76 -6.97 -5.63
C GLU A 101 -15.00 -7.78 -4.58
N VAL A 102 -14.60 -7.17 -3.46
CA VAL A 102 -13.96 -7.89 -2.35
C VAL A 102 -14.88 -8.98 -1.77
N ALA A 103 -16.17 -8.72 -1.60
CA ALA A 103 -17.14 -9.72 -1.12
C ALA A 103 -17.21 -10.93 -2.05
N SER A 104 -17.10 -10.73 -3.37
CA SER A 104 -17.17 -11.78 -4.38
C SER A 104 -15.91 -12.65 -4.46
N LEU A 105 -14.78 -12.20 -3.94
CA LEU A 105 -13.52 -12.95 -3.96
C LEU A 105 -13.62 -14.22 -3.11
N PRO A 106 -12.91 -15.30 -3.48
CA PRO A 106 -12.84 -16.49 -2.65
C PRO A 106 -12.18 -16.19 -1.30
N SER A 107 -12.69 -16.82 -0.23
CA SER A 107 -12.08 -16.68 1.10
C SER A 107 -10.63 -17.17 1.10
N PRO A 108 -9.69 -16.38 1.67
CA PRO A 108 -8.30 -16.82 1.80
C PRO A 108 -8.10 -17.78 2.97
N LEU A 109 -9.12 -17.98 3.83
CA LEU A 109 -9.01 -18.74 5.08
C LEU A 109 -9.32 -20.23 4.91
N GLY A 110 -8.64 -21.06 5.70
CA GLY A 110 -8.87 -22.50 5.75
C GLY A 110 -8.29 -23.26 4.55
N ARG A 111 -7.55 -22.62 3.67
CA ARG A 111 -6.90 -23.29 2.53
C ARG A 111 -5.79 -24.20 3.02
N ILE A 112 -5.77 -25.43 2.51
CA ILE A 112 -4.68 -26.39 2.77
C ILE A 112 -3.49 -26.01 1.88
N LEU A 113 -2.47 -25.42 2.48
CA LEU A 113 -1.24 -25.02 1.77
C LEU A 113 -0.27 -26.19 1.61
N MET A 114 -0.34 -27.18 2.51
CA MET A 114 0.44 -28.42 2.47
C MET A 114 -0.28 -29.48 3.29
N GLU A 115 -0.25 -30.72 2.83
CA GLU A 115 -0.65 -31.91 3.60
C GLU A 115 0.42 -32.99 3.50
N ARG A 116 0.75 -33.64 4.62
CA ARG A 116 1.73 -34.72 4.69
C ARG A 116 1.34 -35.71 5.78
N THR A 117 1.40 -37.00 5.46
CA THR A 117 1.36 -38.09 6.45
C THR A 117 2.79 -38.51 6.78
N LEU A 118 3.12 -38.52 8.05
CA LEU A 118 4.44 -38.99 8.54
C LEU A 118 4.49 -40.49 8.66
N ALA A 119 5.71 -41.06 8.72
CA ALA A 119 5.93 -42.49 8.85
C ALA A 119 5.28 -43.11 10.11
N ASN A 120 5.11 -42.29 11.18
CA ASN A 120 4.41 -42.71 12.40
C ASN A 120 2.88 -42.56 12.34
N GLY A 121 2.31 -42.16 11.19
CA GLY A 121 0.87 -42.01 10.97
C GLY A 121 0.29 -40.64 11.37
N LEU A 122 1.10 -39.67 11.86
CA LEU A 122 0.60 -38.31 12.07
C LEU A 122 0.29 -37.65 10.72
N VAL A 123 -0.88 -37.00 10.63
CA VAL A 123 -1.27 -36.20 9.46
C VAL A 123 -1.06 -34.73 9.78
N LEU A 124 -0.18 -34.08 9.03
CA LEU A 124 0.13 -32.65 9.16
C LEU A 124 -0.54 -31.88 8.04
N ARG A 125 -1.30 -30.82 8.40
CA ARG A 125 -1.84 -29.84 7.46
C ARG A 125 -1.37 -28.45 7.82
N LYS A 126 -0.79 -27.77 6.85
CA LYS A 126 -0.51 -26.33 6.93
C LYS A 126 -1.71 -25.60 6.36
N VAL A 127 -2.42 -24.83 7.18
CA VAL A 127 -3.65 -24.14 6.77
C VAL A 127 -3.54 -22.64 6.95
N SER A 128 -4.13 -21.86 6.02
CA SER A 128 -4.17 -20.41 6.11
C SER A 128 -5.13 -19.95 7.21
N VAL A 129 -4.69 -18.92 7.97
CA VAL A 129 -5.45 -18.29 9.07
C VAL A 129 -5.21 -16.78 9.04
N PRO A 130 -6.12 -15.95 9.64
CA PRO A 130 -5.88 -14.51 9.72
C PRO A 130 -4.65 -14.20 10.57
N PHE A 131 -4.03 -13.03 10.37
CA PHE A 131 -3.03 -12.49 11.31
C PHE A 131 -3.63 -12.28 12.70
N GLY A 132 -4.84 -11.74 12.78
CA GLY A 132 -5.55 -11.43 14.01
C GLY A 132 -6.04 -9.97 14.03
N VAL A 133 -5.28 -9.06 14.62
CA VAL A 133 -5.57 -7.62 14.64
C VAL A 133 -4.56 -6.88 13.77
N ILE A 134 -5.05 -6.18 12.76
CA ILE A 134 -4.23 -5.34 11.89
C ILE A 134 -4.42 -3.88 12.29
N GLY A 135 -3.33 -3.22 12.68
CA GLY A 135 -3.29 -1.76 12.86
C GLY A 135 -2.97 -1.06 11.54
N VAL A 136 -3.73 -0.04 11.16
CA VAL A 136 -3.43 0.73 9.96
C VAL A 136 -3.36 2.22 10.27
N VAL A 137 -2.18 2.82 10.02
CA VAL A 137 -1.98 4.27 10.10
C VAL A 137 -2.01 4.84 8.70
N TYR A 138 -2.89 5.84 8.45
CA TYR A 138 -3.02 6.41 7.11
C TYR A 138 -3.31 7.91 7.13
N GLU A 139 -2.91 8.58 6.04
CA GLU A 139 -3.11 10.01 5.81
C GLU A 139 -4.38 10.27 5.01
N ALA A 140 -4.82 11.51 4.95
CA ALA A 140 -5.93 12.13 4.21
C ALA A 140 -6.55 11.36 3.02
N ARG A 141 -7.18 10.21 3.30
CA ARG A 141 -7.83 9.35 2.28
C ARG A 141 -9.05 8.64 2.87
N PRO A 142 -10.24 9.25 2.86
CA PRO A 142 -11.45 8.65 3.46
C PRO A 142 -11.82 7.27 2.90
N ASN A 143 -11.51 7.00 1.62
CA ASN A 143 -11.74 5.69 1.00
C ASN A 143 -10.94 4.57 1.68
N VAL A 144 -9.74 4.87 2.22
CA VAL A 144 -8.88 3.86 2.86
C VAL A 144 -9.58 3.20 4.05
N THR A 145 -10.43 3.92 4.78
CA THR A 145 -11.23 3.36 5.88
C THR A 145 -12.07 2.17 5.40
N PHE A 146 -12.74 2.32 4.27
CA PHE A 146 -13.57 1.27 3.67
C PHE A 146 -12.74 0.15 3.06
N ASP A 147 -11.69 0.49 2.32
CA ASP A 147 -10.81 -0.47 1.64
C ASP A 147 -10.16 -1.39 2.66
N VAL A 148 -9.55 -0.81 3.71
CA VAL A 148 -8.90 -1.57 4.79
C VAL A 148 -9.90 -2.44 5.54
N PHE A 149 -11.04 -1.88 5.94
CA PHE A 149 -12.06 -2.65 6.64
C PHE A 149 -12.52 -3.85 5.82
N SER A 150 -12.80 -3.65 4.53
CA SER A 150 -13.31 -4.71 3.64
C SER A 150 -12.31 -5.85 3.50
N LEU A 151 -11.04 -5.53 3.26
CA LEU A 151 -9.98 -6.52 3.15
C LEU A 151 -9.73 -7.24 4.48
N CYS A 152 -9.69 -6.50 5.61
CA CYS A 152 -9.54 -7.09 6.94
C CYS A 152 -10.70 -8.04 7.25
N LEU A 153 -11.94 -7.60 7.10
CA LEU A 153 -13.12 -8.43 7.38
C LEU A 153 -13.14 -9.69 6.52
N LYS A 154 -12.92 -9.55 5.20
CA LYS A 154 -12.93 -10.68 4.26
C LYS A 154 -11.83 -11.69 4.58
N SER A 155 -10.65 -11.24 4.99
CA SER A 155 -9.54 -12.10 5.42
C SER A 155 -9.62 -12.54 6.89
N GLY A 156 -10.74 -12.25 7.59
CA GLY A 156 -10.97 -12.68 8.97
C GLY A 156 -10.17 -11.93 10.02
N ASN A 157 -9.58 -10.80 9.67
CA ASN A 157 -8.83 -9.94 10.58
C ASN A 157 -9.73 -8.85 11.18
N ALA A 158 -9.57 -8.58 12.47
CA ALA A 158 -10.05 -7.34 13.06
C ALA A 158 -9.08 -6.21 12.72
N CYS A 159 -9.53 -4.96 12.73
CA CYS A 159 -8.68 -3.82 12.44
C CYS A 159 -8.80 -2.69 13.47
N VAL A 160 -7.67 -2.05 13.74
CA VAL A 160 -7.57 -0.79 14.46
C VAL A 160 -7.07 0.27 13.49
N LEU A 161 -7.89 1.27 13.22
CA LEU A 161 -7.64 2.30 12.23
C LEU A 161 -7.19 3.60 12.90
N LYS A 162 -6.17 4.23 12.37
CA LYS A 162 -5.73 5.56 12.80
C LYS A 162 -5.58 6.45 11.58
N GLY A 163 -6.63 7.18 11.26
CA GLY A 163 -6.65 8.17 10.18
C GLY A 163 -5.96 9.49 10.55
N GLY A 164 -5.63 10.28 9.52
CA GLY A 164 -5.17 11.65 9.71
C GLY A 164 -6.29 12.59 10.18
N SER A 165 -5.92 13.69 10.85
CA SER A 165 -6.86 14.74 11.32
C SER A 165 -7.60 15.44 10.18
N ASP A 166 -7.02 15.44 8.99
CA ASP A 166 -7.60 16.06 7.80
C ASP A 166 -8.91 15.40 7.33
N ALA A 167 -9.11 14.11 7.66
CA ALA A 167 -10.27 13.31 7.26
C ALA A 167 -11.13 12.85 8.46
N GLU A 168 -11.05 13.54 9.59
CA GLU A 168 -11.62 13.06 10.86
C GLU A 168 -13.14 12.88 10.80
N GLU A 169 -13.88 13.83 10.25
CA GLU A 169 -15.33 13.76 10.14
C GLU A 169 -15.78 12.69 9.13
N SER A 170 -15.10 12.62 7.98
CA SER A 170 -15.33 11.57 6.98
C SER A 170 -15.09 10.17 7.54
N ASN A 171 -14.01 10.00 8.29
CA ASN A 171 -13.65 8.72 8.90
C ASN A 171 -14.66 8.31 9.99
N LYS A 172 -15.13 9.25 10.84
CA LYS A 172 -16.19 8.98 11.82
C LYS A 172 -17.49 8.53 11.16
N ALA A 173 -17.90 9.21 10.08
CA ALA A 173 -19.08 8.85 9.32
C ALA A 173 -18.95 7.45 8.68
N ALA A 174 -17.78 7.13 8.13
CA ALA A 174 -17.47 5.81 7.58
C ALA A 174 -17.57 4.72 8.65
N MET A 175 -16.95 4.93 9.82
CA MET A 175 -17.01 3.97 10.94
C MET A 175 -18.44 3.74 11.44
N SER A 176 -19.28 4.78 11.44
CA SER A 176 -20.71 4.61 11.81
C SER A 176 -21.41 3.63 10.87
N LEU A 177 -21.21 3.74 9.55
CA LEU A 177 -21.81 2.82 8.57
C LEU A 177 -21.24 1.41 8.71
N ILE A 178 -19.94 1.28 8.97
CA ILE A 178 -19.28 -0.01 9.22
C ILE A 178 -19.88 -0.70 10.44
N HIS A 179 -20.01 0.01 11.56
CA HIS A 179 -20.61 -0.54 12.78
C HIS A 179 -22.08 -0.91 12.61
N GLU A 180 -22.86 -0.14 11.84
CA GLU A 180 -24.23 -0.51 11.50
C GLU A 180 -24.27 -1.82 10.69
N ALA A 181 -23.43 -1.94 9.64
CA ALA A 181 -23.40 -3.14 8.81
C ALA A 181 -22.99 -4.39 9.61
N LEU A 182 -22.02 -4.27 10.51
CA LEU A 182 -21.59 -5.35 11.40
C LEU A 182 -22.75 -5.79 12.31
N LYS A 183 -23.40 -4.85 12.99
CA LYS A 183 -24.50 -5.13 13.91
C LYS A 183 -25.70 -5.77 13.22
N GLU A 184 -26.08 -5.32 12.03
CA GLU A 184 -27.20 -5.86 11.26
C GLU A 184 -26.97 -7.32 10.86
N ASN A 185 -25.71 -7.73 10.71
CA ASN A 185 -25.33 -9.09 10.35
C ASN A 185 -24.87 -9.95 11.55
N GLY A 186 -25.09 -9.45 12.78
CA GLY A 186 -24.76 -10.19 14.01
C GLY A 186 -23.27 -10.36 14.28
N VAL A 187 -22.42 -9.53 13.67
CA VAL A 187 -20.98 -9.49 13.92
C VAL A 187 -20.68 -8.43 14.97
N ASP A 188 -19.76 -8.76 15.89
CA ASP A 188 -19.33 -7.85 16.95
C ASP A 188 -18.71 -6.58 16.34
N ALA A 189 -19.29 -5.41 16.59
CA ALA A 189 -18.84 -4.17 16.00
C ALA A 189 -17.39 -3.80 16.39
N THR A 190 -16.92 -4.28 17.54
CA THR A 190 -15.55 -4.02 18.02
C THR A 190 -14.46 -4.73 17.19
N VAL A 191 -14.83 -5.51 16.16
CA VAL A 191 -13.84 -6.03 15.18
C VAL A 191 -13.20 -4.92 14.35
N ALA A 192 -13.79 -3.72 14.33
CA ALA A 192 -13.25 -2.55 13.64
C ALA A 192 -13.37 -1.32 14.54
N GLU A 193 -12.24 -0.77 14.95
CA GLU A 193 -12.22 0.41 15.81
C GLU A 193 -11.30 1.49 15.23
N MET A 194 -11.66 2.75 15.50
CA MET A 194 -10.87 3.91 15.07
C MET A 194 -10.33 4.65 16.28
N LEU A 195 -9.03 4.88 16.28
CA LEU A 195 -8.35 5.68 17.28
C LEU A 195 -8.49 7.18 16.99
N PRO A 196 -8.36 8.03 18.01
CA PRO A 196 -8.24 9.47 17.83
C PRO A 196 -7.11 9.84 16.86
N SER A 197 -7.30 10.94 16.12
CA SER A 197 -6.34 11.41 15.09
C SER A 197 -5.09 12.10 15.68
N THR A 198 -4.65 11.72 16.89
CA THR A 198 -3.51 12.32 17.62
C THR A 198 -2.22 11.52 17.42
N HIS A 199 -1.08 12.16 17.70
CA HIS A 199 0.22 11.49 17.65
C HIS A 199 0.38 10.44 18.75
N GLU A 200 -0.18 10.71 19.93
CA GLU A 200 -0.19 9.80 21.07
C GLU A 200 -0.92 8.49 20.72
N ALA A 201 -2.07 8.58 20.05
CA ALA A 201 -2.80 7.41 19.61
C ALA A 201 -2.00 6.56 18.60
N THR A 202 -1.25 7.24 17.71
CA THR A 202 -0.32 6.54 16.80
C THR A 202 0.75 5.80 17.59
N SER A 203 1.43 6.49 18.50
CA SER A 203 2.48 5.88 19.33
C SER A 203 1.95 4.70 20.15
N MET A 204 0.74 4.84 20.74
CA MET A 204 0.15 3.74 21.50
C MET A 204 -0.17 2.53 20.65
N MET A 205 -0.70 2.72 19.43
CA MET A 205 -0.95 1.61 18.51
C MET A 205 0.35 0.91 18.08
N LEU A 206 1.39 1.67 17.77
CA LEU A 206 2.69 1.13 17.38
C LEU A 206 3.40 0.36 18.52
N ASN A 207 3.00 0.62 19.77
CA ASN A 207 3.53 -0.05 20.97
C ASN A 207 2.54 -1.05 21.60
N ALA A 208 1.40 -1.35 20.94
CA ALA A 208 0.35 -2.24 21.45
C ALA A 208 0.71 -3.73 21.31
N VAL A 209 1.92 -4.11 21.77
CA VAL A 209 2.42 -5.49 21.73
C VAL A 209 1.47 -6.45 22.45
N GLY A 210 1.13 -7.56 21.79
CA GLY A 210 0.18 -8.56 22.29
C GLY A 210 -1.29 -8.25 21.98
N PHE A 211 -1.61 -7.03 21.53
CA PHE A 211 -2.95 -6.63 21.09
C PHE A 211 -3.04 -6.45 19.57
N VAL A 212 -2.10 -5.72 18.97
CA VAL A 212 -1.95 -5.56 17.53
C VAL A 212 -0.92 -6.56 17.03
N ASP A 213 -1.29 -7.38 16.05
CA ASP A 213 -0.44 -8.45 15.52
C ASP A 213 0.50 -7.95 14.41
N VAL A 214 0.05 -6.95 13.64
CA VAL A 214 0.83 -6.30 12.60
C VAL A 214 0.31 -4.89 12.33
N CYS A 215 1.22 -3.96 12.03
CA CYS A 215 0.89 -2.60 11.60
C CYS A 215 1.25 -2.38 10.13
N ILE A 216 0.37 -1.71 9.39
CA ILE A 216 0.56 -1.37 7.97
C ILE A 216 0.44 0.16 7.82
N PRO A 217 1.53 0.90 7.62
CA PRO A 217 1.46 2.33 7.33
C PRO A 217 1.02 2.58 5.88
N ARG A 218 0.16 3.62 5.68
CA ARG A 218 -0.36 4.05 4.38
C ARG A 218 -0.23 5.57 4.23
N GLY A 219 0.86 6.05 3.68
CA GLY A 219 1.11 7.48 3.54
C GLY A 219 2.41 7.78 2.83
N GLY A 220 2.88 9.02 2.96
CA GLY A 220 4.17 9.44 2.43
C GLY A 220 5.35 8.82 3.19
N ARG A 221 6.55 8.91 2.59
CA ARG A 221 7.81 8.37 3.12
C ARG A 221 8.04 8.71 4.60
N LYS A 222 7.76 9.95 5.01
CA LYS A 222 7.93 10.39 6.40
C LYS A 222 7.10 9.57 7.40
N LEU A 223 5.86 9.21 7.05
CA LEU A 223 5.02 8.37 7.90
C LEU A 223 5.57 6.94 7.96
N ILE A 224 5.98 6.39 6.84
CA ILE A 224 6.52 5.03 6.75
C ILE A 224 7.81 4.92 7.56
N ASP A 225 8.74 5.86 7.39
CA ASP A 225 9.99 5.91 8.16
C ASP A 225 9.72 6.05 9.66
N PHE A 226 8.81 6.94 10.07
CA PHE A 226 8.40 7.09 11.46
C PHE A 226 7.85 5.79 12.06
N VAL A 227 6.96 5.09 11.34
CA VAL A 227 6.40 3.82 11.81
C VAL A 227 7.49 2.76 11.91
N ARG A 228 8.37 2.64 10.92
CA ARG A 228 9.48 1.68 10.93
C ARG A 228 10.42 1.88 12.11
N GLU A 229 10.73 3.14 12.45
CA GLU A 229 11.67 3.48 13.53
C GLU A 229 11.09 3.37 14.93
N THR A 230 9.76 3.52 15.08
CA THR A 230 9.12 3.63 16.40
C THR A 230 8.28 2.42 16.80
N ALA A 231 7.85 1.58 15.84
CA ALA A 231 6.98 0.45 16.14
C ALA A 231 7.69 -0.66 16.92
N GLN A 232 7.03 -1.14 17.97
CA GLN A 232 7.38 -2.38 18.69
C GLN A 232 6.55 -3.57 18.18
N VAL A 233 5.43 -3.32 17.51
CA VAL A 233 4.65 -4.34 16.82
C VAL A 233 5.27 -4.63 15.45
N PRO A 234 5.14 -5.84 14.89
CA PRO A 234 5.56 -6.13 13.53
C PRO A 234 4.97 -5.15 12.51
N VAL A 235 5.77 -4.72 11.54
CA VAL A 235 5.34 -3.79 10.48
C VAL A 235 5.46 -4.46 9.13
N ILE A 236 4.45 -4.30 8.29
CA ILE A 236 4.52 -4.56 6.86
C ILE A 236 4.59 -3.20 6.16
N GLU A 237 5.77 -2.87 5.65
CA GLU A 237 5.99 -1.58 5.00
C GLU A 237 5.41 -1.56 3.59
N THR A 238 4.65 -0.51 3.29
CA THR A 238 4.31 -0.15 1.92
C THR A 238 5.28 0.94 1.49
N GLY A 239 6.40 0.53 0.88
CA GLY A 239 7.52 1.42 0.57
C GLY A 239 7.19 2.52 -0.45
N ALA A 240 8.04 3.55 -0.49
CA ALA A 240 8.10 4.49 -1.61
C ALA A 240 8.50 3.74 -2.89
N GLY A 241 7.95 4.14 -4.03
CA GLY A 241 8.26 3.52 -5.31
C GLY A 241 9.28 4.34 -6.10
N VAL A 242 10.59 4.07 -5.97
CA VAL A 242 11.57 4.51 -6.97
C VAL A 242 11.68 3.40 -8.01
N VAL A 243 11.14 3.63 -9.19
CA VAL A 243 10.83 2.62 -10.20
C VAL A 243 11.64 2.88 -11.47
N SER A 244 12.30 1.83 -12.00
CA SER A 244 13.12 1.96 -13.19
C SER A 244 12.65 1.09 -14.36
N THR A 245 12.93 1.56 -15.57
CA THR A 245 12.82 0.78 -16.80
C THR A 245 14.14 0.80 -17.54
N TYR A 246 14.73 -0.37 -17.76
CA TYR A 246 15.94 -0.53 -18.55
C TYR A 246 15.61 -0.87 -20.00
N PHE A 247 16.11 -0.05 -20.93
CA PHE A 247 16.05 -0.31 -22.37
C PHE A 247 17.37 -0.92 -22.83
N ASP A 248 17.34 -2.22 -23.10
CA ASP A 248 18.49 -3.04 -23.42
C ASP A 248 19.01 -2.82 -24.86
N SER A 249 20.24 -3.26 -25.12
CA SER A 249 20.89 -3.23 -26.45
C SER A 249 20.05 -3.91 -27.55
N LYS A 250 19.24 -4.90 -27.21
CA LYS A 250 18.31 -5.62 -28.10
C LYS A 250 16.85 -5.21 -27.90
N GLY A 251 16.59 -4.04 -27.32
CA GLY A 251 15.23 -3.50 -27.13
C GLY A 251 14.58 -3.07 -28.47
N ASP A 252 13.29 -3.34 -28.61
CA ASP A 252 12.47 -2.80 -29.69
C ASP A 252 12.05 -1.37 -29.34
N VAL A 253 12.37 -0.39 -30.20
CA VAL A 253 12.16 1.04 -29.94
C VAL A 253 10.67 1.38 -29.81
N GLU A 254 9.80 0.80 -30.63
CA GLU A 254 8.39 1.08 -30.60
C GLU A 254 7.71 0.53 -29.35
N LYS A 255 8.12 -0.68 -28.90
CA LYS A 255 7.70 -1.20 -27.59
C LYS A 255 8.22 -0.34 -26.46
N GLY A 256 9.52 0.01 -26.48
CA GLY A 256 10.15 0.86 -25.46
C GLY A 256 9.45 2.19 -25.31
N ARG A 257 9.20 2.89 -26.43
CA ARG A 257 8.51 4.18 -26.47
C ARG A 257 7.13 4.11 -25.79
N ARG A 258 6.32 3.12 -26.16
CA ARG A 258 4.97 2.92 -25.58
C ARG A 258 5.02 2.54 -24.10
N ILE A 259 5.98 1.71 -23.69
CA ILE A 259 6.16 1.29 -22.31
C ILE A 259 6.56 2.48 -21.45
N VAL A 260 7.56 3.25 -21.86
CA VAL A 260 8.06 4.43 -21.14
C VAL A 260 6.98 5.50 -21.01
N GLU A 261 6.28 5.82 -22.11
CA GLU A 261 5.15 6.77 -22.09
C GLU A 261 4.08 6.33 -21.11
N ASN A 262 3.61 5.08 -21.19
CA ASN A 262 2.57 4.56 -20.31
C ASN A 262 3.03 4.55 -18.84
N ALA A 263 4.24 4.04 -18.56
CA ALA A 263 4.77 3.95 -17.20
C ALA A 263 4.90 5.32 -16.54
N LYS A 264 5.26 6.38 -17.31
CA LYS A 264 5.43 7.73 -16.76
C LYS A 264 4.15 8.56 -16.75
N THR A 265 3.30 8.46 -17.77
CA THR A 265 2.26 9.49 -18.00
C THR A 265 0.84 9.04 -17.66
N ARG A 266 0.58 7.75 -17.53
CA ARG A 266 -0.77 7.23 -17.19
C ARG A 266 -1.30 7.81 -15.88
N ARG A 267 -0.46 7.85 -14.86
CA ARG A 267 -0.74 8.46 -13.55
C ARG A 267 0.57 8.68 -12.80
N VAL A 268 1.00 9.91 -12.65
CA VAL A 268 2.30 10.25 -12.06
C VAL A 268 2.33 10.14 -10.53
N SER A 269 1.17 10.25 -9.86
CA SER A 269 1.07 10.31 -8.40
C SER A 269 0.90 8.95 -7.72
N VAL A 270 1.42 7.88 -8.34
CA VAL A 270 1.38 6.50 -7.82
C VAL A 270 2.77 5.90 -7.75
N CYS A 271 2.98 4.99 -6.80
CA CYS A 271 4.28 4.40 -6.48
C CYS A 271 4.85 3.49 -7.59
N ASN A 272 4.06 3.10 -8.60
CA ASN A 272 4.50 2.30 -9.74
C ASN A 272 4.79 3.12 -11.01
N ALA A 273 4.74 4.47 -10.90
CA ALA A 273 5.10 5.36 -12.01
C ALA A 273 6.60 5.34 -12.24
N LEU A 274 7.03 5.44 -13.50
CA LEU A 274 8.44 5.44 -13.88
C LEU A 274 9.18 6.66 -13.30
N ASP A 275 10.26 6.44 -12.58
CA ASP A 275 11.12 7.50 -12.03
C ASP A 275 12.49 7.54 -12.70
N CYS A 276 13.01 6.40 -13.19
CA CYS A 276 14.29 6.37 -13.91
C CYS A 276 14.20 5.53 -15.18
N LEU A 277 14.46 6.15 -16.33
CA LEU A 277 14.73 5.44 -17.58
C LEU A 277 16.23 5.18 -17.67
N ILE A 278 16.62 3.91 -17.80
CA ILE A 278 18.00 3.47 -17.97
C ILE A 278 18.14 2.97 -19.40
N VAL A 279 19.14 3.43 -20.15
CA VAL A 279 19.32 3.07 -21.57
C VAL A 279 20.73 2.55 -21.81
N ASP A 280 20.82 1.43 -22.53
CA ASP A 280 22.10 0.87 -22.99
C ASP A 280 22.86 1.85 -23.88
N SER A 281 24.15 2.02 -23.65
CA SER A 281 25.01 2.97 -24.39
C SER A 281 25.04 2.70 -25.90
N ASN A 282 24.84 1.47 -26.35
CA ASN A 282 24.71 1.13 -27.76
C ASN A 282 23.41 1.62 -28.39
N ARG A 283 22.47 2.12 -27.57
CA ARG A 283 21.13 2.61 -27.98
C ARG A 283 20.96 4.11 -27.78
N LEU A 284 22.05 4.87 -27.60
CA LEU A 284 22.03 6.33 -27.47
C LEU A 284 21.22 7.02 -28.56
N ALA A 285 21.34 6.56 -29.82
CA ALA A 285 20.61 7.13 -30.96
C ALA A 285 19.06 6.99 -30.82
N ASP A 286 18.58 6.07 -30.02
CA ASP A 286 17.14 5.83 -29.81
C ASP A 286 16.55 6.67 -28.68
N VAL A 287 17.37 7.29 -27.84
CA VAL A 287 16.93 8.10 -26.68
C VAL A 287 15.90 9.18 -27.08
N PRO A 288 16.10 9.97 -28.17
CA PRO A 288 15.09 10.93 -28.61
C PRO A 288 13.74 10.28 -28.95
N SER A 289 13.76 9.12 -29.59
CA SER A 289 12.54 8.38 -29.95
C SER A 289 11.79 7.86 -28.72
N LEU A 290 12.50 7.33 -27.73
CA LEU A 290 11.95 6.85 -26.47
C LEU A 290 11.33 7.99 -25.65
N CYS A 291 11.93 9.18 -25.66
CA CYS A 291 11.51 10.33 -24.88
C CYS A 291 10.48 11.22 -25.59
N SER A 292 10.37 11.15 -26.93
CA SER A 292 9.54 12.08 -27.70
C SER A 292 8.07 12.19 -27.25
N PRO A 293 7.36 11.11 -26.84
CA PRO A 293 5.97 11.24 -26.37
C PRO A 293 5.86 12.02 -25.05
N LEU A 294 6.90 11.96 -24.22
CA LEU A 294 6.93 12.59 -22.91
C LEU A 294 6.88 14.12 -22.98
N ALA A 295 7.41 14.71 -24.04
CA ALA A 295 7.37 16.15 -24.29
C ALA A 295 5.92 16.66 -24.39
N GLY A 296 5.01 15.90 -25.04
CA GLY A 296 3.60 16.22 -25.14
C GLY A 296 2.86 16.24 -23.79
N HIS A 297 3.43 15.61 -22.78
CA HIS A 297 2.93 15.57 -21.39
C HIS A 297 3.69 16.52 -20.45
N ASN A 298 4.58 17.37 -20.99
CA ASN A 298 5.45 18.26 -20.22
C ASN A 298 6.30 17.54 -19.15
N VAL A 299 6.80 16.34 -19.44
CA VAL A 299 7.66 15.60 -18.53
C VAL A 299 9.04 16.22 -18.50
N ARG A 300 9.52 16.60 -17.31
CA ARG A 300 10.89 17.06 -17.09
C ARG A 300 11.84 15.88 -17.01
N ILE A 301 12.93 15.92 -17.76
CA ILE A 301 13.95 14.87 -17.77
C ILE A 301 15.22 15.39 -17.13
N TYR A 302 15.68 14.71 -16.08
CA TYR A 302 16.99 14.89 -15.47
C TYR A 302 17.95 13.85 -16.09
N ALA A 303 18.73 14.28 -17.06
CA ALA A 303 19.58 13.42 -17.88
C ALA A 303 21.05 13.45 -17.43
N ASP A 304 21.74 12.30 -17.46
CA ASP A 304 23.19 12.31 -17.35
C ASP A 304 23.85 13.00 -18.57
N ASP A 305 25.15 13.27 -18.52
CA ASP A 305 25.83 14.06 -19.56
C ASP A 305 25.72 13.43 -20.95
N LYS A 306 25.75 12.08 -21.05
CA LYS A 306 25.62 11.37 -22.34
C LYS A 306 24.21 11.54 -22.92
N ALA A 307 23.19 11.36 -22.10
CA ALA A 307 21.80 11.52 -22.50
C ALA A 307 21.44 13.00 -22.75
N PHE A 308 21.96 13.91 -21.93
CA PHE A 308 21.75 15.35 -22.09
C PHE A 308 22.22 15.83 -23.45
N ALA A 309 23.45 15.48 -23.85
CA ALA A 309 24.02 15.87 -25.12
C ALA A 309 23.19 15.41 -26.34
N ILE A 310 22.54 14.25 -26.24
CA ILE A 310 21.63 13.74 -27.29
C ILE A 310 20.28 14.45 -27.29
N LEU A 311 19.75 14.79 -26.11
CA LEU A 311 18.43 15.41 -25.95
C LEU A 311 18.45 16.93 -26.14
N GLU A 312 19.59 17.60 -26.01
CA GLU A 312 19.71 19.07 -26.08
C GLU A 312 19.03 19.70 -27.32
N ASN A 313 19.10 19.00 -28.48
CA ASN A 313 18.47 19.42 -29.72
C ASN A 313 17.24 18.60 -30.13
N ASN A 314 16.81 17.65 -29.27
CA ASN A 314 15.73 16.69 -29.58
C ASN A 314 14.61 16.65 -28.53
N TYR A 315 14.69 17.52 -27.50
CA TYR A 315 13.72 17.62 -26.42
C TYR A 315 13.54 19.10 -26.02
N PRO A 316 12.36 19.54 -25.52
CA PRO A 316 12.16 20.93 -25.10
C PRO A 316 13.20 21.35 -24.04
N THR A 317 13.92 22.45 -24.31
CA THR A 317 15.03 22.90 -23.46
C THR A 317 14.59 23.24 -22.03
N GLU A 318 13.37 23.76 -21.87
CA GLU A 318 12.78 24.10 -20.57
C GLU A 318 12.39 22.88 -19.72
N LEU A 319 12.33 21.71 -20.34
CA LEU A 319 12.02 20.42 -19.69
C LEU A 319 13.26 19.53 -19.52
N LEU A 320 14.42 19.94 -20.00
CA LEU A 320 15.66 19.18 -19.92
C LEU A 320 16.61 19.78 -18.86
N CYS A 321 17.04 18.95 -17.94
CA CYS A 321 17.94 19.33 -16.85
C CYS A 321 19.09 18.32 -16.73
N HIS A 322 20.25 18.74 -16.21
CA HIS A 322 21.29 17.79 -15.80
C HIS A 322 20.86 17.02 -14.56
N ALA A 323 21.09 15.72 -14.55
CA ALA A 323 20.88 14.88 -13.39
C ALA A 323 21.94 15.14 -12.32
N THR A 324 21.52 15.04 -11.07
CA THR A 324 22.42 14.91 -9.91
C THR A 324 22.30 13.49 -9.35
N VAL A 325 23.16 13.12 -8.41
CA VAL A 325 23.07 11.82 -7.72
C VAL A 325 21.68 11.62 -7.09
N ASP A 326 21.14 12.66 -6.49
CA ASP A 326 19.80 12.61 -5.85
C ASP A 326 18.67 12.37 -6.84
N SER A 327 18.87 12.70 -8.13
CA SER A 327 17.84 12.51 -9.17
C SER A 327 17.47 11.04 -9.36
N TYR A 328 18.43 10.12 -9.19
CA TYR A 328 18.24 8.69 -9.46
C TYR A 328 17.48 7.95 -8.35
N GLY A 329 17.59 8.41 -7.08
CA GLY A 329 16.87 7.84 -5.93
C GLY A 329 15.61 8.61 -5.53
N THR A 330 15.09 9.44 -6.43
CA THR A 330 13.91 10.29 -6.17
C THR A 330 12.63 9.64 -6.70
N GLU A 331 11.64 9.44 -5.83
CA GLU A 331 10.25 9.20 -6.20
C GLU A 331 9.64 10.56 -6.57
N PHE A 332 9.53 10.86 -7.86
CA PHE A 332 9.13 12.21 -8.32
C PHE A 332 7.66 12.55 -8.03
N MET A 333 6.77 11.58 -8.12
CA MET A 333 5.31 11.79 -7.94
C MET A 333 4.74 12.91 -8.83
N ASP A 334 5.42 13.22 -9.93
CA ASP A 334 5.14 14.33 -10.85
C ASP A 334 5.54 13.96 -12.28
N TYR A 335 5.24 14.84 -13.23
CA TYR A 335 5.73 14.76 -14.62
C TYR A 335 7.22 15.10 -14.67
N ALA A 336 8.01 14.26 -14.01
CA ALA A 336 9.46 14.35 -13.96
C ALA A 336 10.06 12.95 -13.82
N MET A 337 11.24 12.72 -14.41
CA MET A 337 12.00 11.48 -14.29
C MET A 337 13.49 11.69 -14.51
N ALA A 338 14.29 10.76 -14.01
CA ALA A 338 15.72 10.68 -14.33
C ALA A 338 15.96 9.85 -15.62
N LEU A 339 17.09 10.10 -16.28
CA LEU A 339 17.55 9.29 -17.41
C LEU A 339 19.05 9.03 -17.26
N LYS A 340 19.42 7.74 -17.33
CA LYS A 340 20.77 7.24 -17.12
C LYS A 340 21.23 6.39 -18.31
N ILE A 341 22.46 6.61 -18.79
CA ILE A 341 23.10 5.75 -19.78
C ILE A 341 24.06 4.79 -19.08
N VAL A 342 23.99 3.50 -19.44
CA VAL A 342 24.79 2.42 -18.83
C VAL A 342 25.45 1.54 -19.90
N ASP A 343 26.54 0.87 -19.54
CA ASP A 343 27.24 -0.04 -20.43
C ASP A 343 26.81 -1.50 -20.18
N GLY A 344 25.57 -1.81 -20.59
CA GLY A 344 25.00 -3.15 -20.53
C GLY A 344 24.11 -3.44 -19.32
N VAL A 345 23.56 -4.66 -19.30
CA VAL A 345 22.56 -5.10 -18.34
C VAL A 345 23.10 -5.18 -16.89
N ASP A 346 24.38 -5.50 -16.71
CA ASP A 346 24.97 -5.59 -15.37
C ASP A 346 25.05 -4.22 -14.69
N GLU A 347 25.47 -3.17 -15.42
CA GLU A 347 25.49 -1.81 -14.88
C GLU A 347 24.08 -1.29 -14.61
N ALA A 348 23.10 -1.68 -15.43
CA ALA A 348 21.69 -1.36 -15.16
C ALA A 348 21.20 -2.01 -13.88
N ILE A 349 21.53 -3.26 -13.61
CA ILE A 349 21.20 -4.00 -12.40
C ILE A 349 21.84 -3.34 -11.16
N GLU A 350 23.13 -2.98 -11.25
CA GLU A 350 23.82 -2.29 -10.15
C GLU A 350 23.20 -0.91 -9.85
N HIS A 351 22.86 -0.14 -10.90
CA HIS A 351 22.17 1.14 -10.74
C HIS A 351 20.81 0.97 -10.05
N ILE A 352 20.03 -0.03 -10.45
CA ILE A 352 18.74 -0.36 -9.81
C ILE A 352 18.95 -0.77 -8.35
N ALA A 353 19.98 -1.56 -8.06
CA ALA A 353 20.28 -2.00 -6.70
C ALA A 353 20.69 -0.84 -5.78
N GLU A 354 21.39 0.18 -6.33
CA GLU A 354 21.84 1.35 -5.58
C GLU A 354 20.72 2.37 -5.32
N TYR A 355 19.89 2.65 -6.33
CA TYR A 355 18.93 3.77 -6.30
C TYR A 355 17.47 3.34 -6.21
N GLY A 356 17.15 2.10 -6.57
CA GLY A 356 15.78 1.59 -6.56
C GLY A 356 15.22 1.34 -5.15
N SER A 357 13.92 1.23 -5.06
CA SER A 357 13.20 0.96 -3.81
C SER A 357 12.77 -0.50 -3.63
N CYS A 358 13.22 -1.40 -4.49
CA CYS A 358 12.77 -2.79 -4.57
C CYS A 358 11.25 -2.95 -4.84
N HIS A 359 10.62 -1.95 -5.46
CA HIS A 359 9.19 -1.95 -5.75
C HIS A 359 8.89 -2.65 -7.07
N SER A 360 9.19 -2.02 -8.18
CA SER A 360 8.86 -2.52 -9.52
C SER A 360 9.91 -2.09 -10.52
N GLU A 361 10.44 -3.05 -11.27
CA GLU A 361 11.48 -2.80 -12.25
C GLU A 361 11.12 -3.46 -13.58
N SER A 362 11.52 -2.87 -14.71
CA SER A 362 11.21 -3.41 -16.03
C SER A 362 12.45 -3.45 -16.91
N ILE A 363 12.52 -4.45 -17.79
CA ILE A 363 13.45 -4.51 -18.91
C ILE A 363 12.68 -4.54 -20.22
N VAL A 364 13.16 -3.78 -21.21
CA VAL A 364 12.69 -3.85 -22.61
C VAL A 364 13.79 -4.48 -23.46
N THR A 365 13.58 -5.71 -23.89
CA THR A 365 14.53 -6.49 -24.71
C THR A 365 13.81 -7.57 -25.51
N GLU A 366 14.33 -7.88 -26.71
CA GLU A 366 13.89 -9.04 -27.50
C GLU A 366 14.74 -10.29 -27.21
N ASP A 367 15.80 -10.15 -26.40
CA ASP A 367 16.64 -11.28 -25.98
C ASP A 367 16.07 -11.93 -24.72
N LYS A 368 15.59 -13.16 -24.85
CA LYS A 368 14.99 -13.93 -23.76
C LYS A 368 15.99 -14.27 -22.65
N ASP A 369 17.24 -14.48 -22.99
CA ASP A 369 18.25 -14.88 -22.00
C ASP A 369 18.64 -13.66 -21.16
N THR A 370 18.82 -12.48 -21.78
CA THR A 370 19.01 -11.21 -21.07
C THR A 370 17.79 -10.87 -20.18
N ALA A 371 16.56 -11.07 -20.68
CA ALA A 371 15.36 -10.82 -19.90
C ALA A 371 15.31 -11.70 -18.66
N ARG A 372 15.57 -13.01 -18.79
CA ARG A 372 15.60 -13.95 -17.65
C ARG A 372 16.70 -13.63 -16.67
N TYR A 373 17.89 -13.28 -17.18
CA TYR A 373 19.01 -12.86 -16.35
C TYR A 373 18.66 -11.64 -15.51
N PHE A 374 18.07 -10.60 -16.12
CA PHE A 374 17.58 -9.42 -15.42
C PHE A 374 16.55 -9.79 -14.35
N GLN A 375 15.54 -10.61 -14.69
CA GLN A 375 14.52 -11.04 -13.75
C GLN A 375 15.05 -11.86 -12.56
N GLN A 376 16.16 -12.58 -12.74
CA GLN A 376 16.80 -13.35 -11.67
C GLN A 376 17.69 -12.49 -10.77
N ARG A 377 18.32 -11.45 -11.34
CA ARG A 377 19.31 -10.63 -10.65
C ARG A 377 18.69 -9.44 -9.92
N VAL A 378 17.65 -8.85 -10.49
CA VAL A 378 16.98 -7.68 -9.90
C VAL A 378 16.15 -8.09 -8.68
N ASP A 379 16.48 -7.49 -7.54
CA ASP A 379 15.79 -7.74 -6.28
C ASP A 379 14.66 -6.72 -6.06
N ALA A 380 13.55 -6.91 -6.77
CA ALA A 380 12.33 -6.13 -6.62
C ALA A 380 11.10 -7.00 -6.38
N ALA A 381 10.02 -6.41 -5.87
CA ALA A 381 8.76 -7.09 -5.63
C ALA A 381 8.11 -7.55 -6.95
N CYS A 382 8.23 -6.74 -8.00
CA CYS A 382 7.72 -7.07 -9.34
C CYS A 382 8.80 -6.75 -10.38
N VAL A 383 9.15 -7.73 -11.22
CA VAL A 383 10.14 -7.58 -12.29
C VAL A 383 9.53 -7.94 -13.63
N TYR A 384 9.41 -6.94 -14.49
CA TYR A 384 8.72 -7.03 -15.77
C TYR A 384 9.67 -7.25 -16.94
N TRP A 385 9.19 -7.94 -17.94
CA TRP A 385 9.79 -8.04 -19.25
C TRP A 385 8.82 -7.57 -20.32
N ASN A 386 9.21 -6.56 -21.10
CA ASN A 386 8.40 -5.94 -22.16
C ASN A 386 7.00 -5.49 -21.72
N ALA A 387 6.88 -5.01 -20.48
CA ALA A 387 5.64 -4.45 -19.95
C ALA A 387 5.95 -3.28 -18.99
N PRO A 388 5.07 -2.28 -18.91
CA PRO A 388 5.27 -1.14 -18.02
C PRO A 388 5.03 -1.53 -16.55
N THR A 389 5.76 -0.89 -15.65
CA THR A 389 5.62 -1.07 -14.19
C THR A 389 4.25 -0.62 -13.65
N SER A 390 3.50 0.14 -14.45
CA SER A 390 2.13 0.57 -14.14
C SER A 390 1.13 -0.58 -13.93
N PHE A 391 1.49 -1.82 -14.25
CA PHE A 391 0.72 -3.01 -13.93
C PHE A 391 0.88 -3.50 -12.49
N THR A 392 1.81 -2.97 -11.70
CA THR A 392 1.94 -3.32 -10.27
C THR A 392 0.79 -2.72 -9.48
N ASP A 393 -0.32 -3.42 -9.48
CA ASP A 393 -1.60 -3.00 -8.92
C ASP A 393 -2.45 -4.24 -8.63
N GLY A 394 -3.10 -4.32 -7.47
CA GLY A 394 -3.87 -5.49 -7.06
C GLY A 394 -5.03 -5.82 -8.02
N GLY A 395 -5.69 -4.82 -8.59
CA GLY A 395 -6.73 -5.02 -9.59
C GLY A 395 -6.16 -5.60 -10.89
N GLN A 396 -5.01 -5.09 -11.35
CA GLN A 396 -4.34 -5.56 -12.57
C GLN A 396 -3.76 -6.97 -12.39
N PHE A 397 -3.39 -7.35 -11.16
CA PHE A 397 -2.91 -8.71 -10.83
C PHE A 397 -4.05 -9.70 -10.59
N GLY A 398 -5.31 -9.26 -10.69
CA GLY A 398 -6.47 -10.10 -10.46
C GLY A 398 -6.74 -10.40 -8.98
N LEU A 399 -6.14 -9.62 -8.07
CA LEU A 399 -6.33 -9.77 -6.62
C LEU A 399 -7.62 -9.06 -6.14
N GLY A 400 -8.31 -8.35 -7.02
CA GLY A 400 -9.55 -7.61 -6.78
C GLY A 400 -9.30 -6.27 -6.09
N ALA A 401 -8.63 -6.26 -4.95
CA ALA A 401 -8.23 -5.07 -4.21
C ALA A 401 -6.90 -5.30 -3.50
N GLU A 402 -6.25 -4.21 -3.07
CA GLU A 402 -5.00 -4.27 -2.32
C GLU A 402 -4.99 -3.30 -1.15
N ILE A 403 -4.33 -3.69 -0.07
CA ILE A 403 -4.05 -2.79 1.05
C ILE A 403 -2.80 -1.94 0.81
N GLY A 404 -1.99 -2.30 -0.14
CA GLY A 404 -0.75 -1.62 -0.56
C GLY A 404 0.24 -2.57 -1.21
N ILE A 405 1.39 -2.02 -1.60
CA ILE A 405 2.46 -2.78 -2.23
C ILE A 405 3.64 -2.82 -1.27
N SER A 406 4.01 -4.01 -0.81
CA SER A 406 5.15 -4.19 0.10
C SER A 406 6.44 -4.43 -0.69
N THR A 407 7.50 -3.77 -0.27
CA THR A 407 8.85 -3.94 -0.85
C THR A 407 9.78 -4.77 0.02
N GLN A 408 9.36 -5.12 1.24
CA GLN A 408 10.17 -5.86 2.19
C GLN A 408 10.28 -7.35 1.85
N LYS A 409 11.36 -8.01 2.31
CA LYS A 409 11.60 -9.45 2.06
C LYS A 409 10.94 -10.36 3.07
N LEU A 410 10.74 -9.90 4.30
CA LEU A 410 10.09 -10.68 5.35
C LEU A 410 8.60 -10.38 5.36
N GLY A 411 7.80 -11.41 5.16
CA GLY A 411 6.35 -11.30 5.04
C GLY A 411 5.88 -11.13 3.59
N PRO A 412 4.70 -10.53 3.38
CA PRO A 412 4.17 -10.27 2.04
C PRO A 412 5.08 -9.34 1.23
N ARG A 413 5.21 -9.59 -0.06
CA ARG A 413 5.98 -8.77 -1.00
C ARG A 413 5.21 -8.57 -2.30
N GLY A 414 5.15 -7.34 -2.80
CA GLY A 414 4.34 -6.96 -3.94
C GLY A 414 2.96 -6.45 -3.54
N PRO A 415 1.99 -6.39 -4.47
CA PRO A 415 0.61 -6.03 -4.18
C PRO A 415 0.00 -6.98 -3.14
N MET A 416 -0.52 -6.42 -2.05
CA MET A 416 -1.07 -7.20 -0.93
C MET A 416 -2.58 -7.27 -1.02
N GLY A 417 -3.10 -8.36 -1.59
CA GLY A 417 -4.52 -8.71 -1.58
C GLY A 417 -4.93 -9.50 -0.33
N LEU A 418 -5.97 -10.33 -0.47
CA LEU A 418 -6.52 -11.08 0.66
C LEU A 418 -5.58 -12.16 1.19
N GLU A 419 -4.81 -12.82 0.32
CA GLU A 419 -3.91 -13.90 0.72
C GLU A 419 -2.75 -13.38 1.56
N GLU A 420 -2.21 -12.21 1.20
CA GLU A 420 -1.11 -11.53 1.88
C GLU A 420 -1.49 -11.00 3.26
N MET A 421 -2.80 -10.94 3.57
CA MET A 421 -3.33 -10.60 4.90
C MET A 421 -3.56 -11.83 5.78
N THR A 422 -3.00 -12.97 5.40
CA THR A 422 -3.08 -14.24 6.15
C THR A 422 -1.71 -14.76 6.51
N THR A 423 -1.69 -15.61 7.53
CA THR A 423 -0.55 -16.46 7.87
C THR A 423 -1.00 -17.90 7.86
N TYR A 424 -0.26 -18.80 8.47
CA TYR A 424 -0.63 -20.21 8.55
C TYR A 424 -0.44 -20.77 9.96
N LYS A 425 -1.16 -21.85 10.24
CA LYS A 425 -0.90 -22.73 11.39
C LYS A 425 -0.82 -24.18 10.93
N TRP A 426 -0.21 -25.00 11.76
CA TRP A 426 -0.17 -26.45 11.56
C TRP A 426 -1.31 -27.10 12.34
N LEU A 427 -2.12 -27.90 11.68
CA LEU A 427 -3.04 -28.86 12.27
C LEU A 427 -2.32 -30.21 12.24
N VAL A 428 -2.29 -30.90 13.37
CA VAL A 428 -1.62 -32.20 13.49
C VAL A 428 -2.62 -33.19 14.06
N ASP A 429 -3.06 -34.12 13.23
CA ASP A 429 -4.00 -35.17 13.62
C ASP A 429 -3.23 -36.45 13.94
N GLY A 430 -3.47 -36.96 15.13
CA GLY A 430 -2.84 -38.17 15.62
C GLY A 430 -3.85 -39.14 16.23
N ASN A 431 -3.37 -40.34 16.54
CA ASN A 431 -4.12 -41.43 17.20
C ASN A 431 -3.25 -42.07 18.31
N GLY A 432 -2.74 -41.21 19.21
CA GLY A 432 -1.94 -41.66 20.35
C GLY A 432 -0.45 -41.90 20.10
N GLN A 433 0.09 -41.44 18.96
CA GLN A 433 1.53 -41.50 18.71
C GLN A 433 2.30 -40.68 19.71
N VAL A 434 3.41 -41.25 20.21
CA VAL A 434 4.36 -40.59 21.10
C VAL A 434 5.73 -40.46 20.41
N ARG A 435 6.48 -39.45 20.80
CA ARG A 435 7.85 -39.31 20.34
C ARG A 435 8.73 -40.25 21.18
N PRO A 436 9.57 -41.11 20.52
CA PRO A 436 10.48 -42.01 21.22
C PRO A 436 11.54 -41.25 22.02
#